data_5a3e442d45cfe8c59f0957524dc0c4a2
#
_entry.id   5a3e442d45cfe8c59f0957524dc0c4a2
#
_cell.length_a   1.000
_cell.length_b   1.000
_cell.length_c   1.000
_cell.angle_alpha   90.00
_cell.angle_beta   90.00
_cell.angle_gamma   90.00
#
_symmetry.space_group_name_H-M   'P 1'
#
loop_
_entity.id
_entity.type
_entity.pdbx_description
1 polymer ?
#
loop_
_entity_poly.entity_id
_entity_poly.type
_entity_poly.pdbx_seq_one_letter_code
_entity_poly.pdbx_strand_id
1 'polypeptide(L)'
;DTKHPYFAPDGKGQVSVEYDDKTGKPLRVVKVLMSNAIDYRHVGKGKRKEVEAVAKKMCFDVLGDWIDRKTEFLFNPTGEWQAIHSCSAADSGVTGRKLVVQFYGGFPGAQLGGGSVMNKSPEKVDCSAAFGARYAAKNIVAAGLAEKCSIQLSYAIGVARPFSIYVNTFGTGKLSDRKLEQIVTKVFDFTPAGMIMQFNLLDGNVYRKLPKTFFMDKYAWEKTDKVKELRQLAKI
;
A
#
# COMPACT_ATOMS: atom_id res chain seq x y z
N ASP A 1 9.73 -11.01 16.25
CA ASP A 1 11.17 -10.81 16.13
C ASP A 1 11.89 -11.62 17.21
N THR A 2 12.81 -12.49 16.81
CA THR A 2 13.59 -13.32 17.73
C THR A 2 14.62 -12.52 18.54
N LYS A 3 15.02 -11.34 18.05
CA LYS A 3 15.97 -10.45 18.72
C LYS A 3 15.32 -9.60 19.82
N HIS A 4 14.04 -9.33 19.67
CA HIS A 4 13.28 -8.46 20.60
C HIS A 4 11.94 -9.12 20.94
N PRO A 5 11.96 -10.24 21.70
CA PRO A 5 10.77 -11.07 21.96
C PRO A 5 9.70 -10.36 22.80
N TYR A 6 10.03 -9.22 23.38
CA TYR A 6 9.09 -8.41 24.12
C TYR A 6 8.14 -7.57 23.25
N PHE A 7 8.42 -7.37 21.98
CA PHE A 7 7.43 -6.80 21.06
C PHE A 7 6.39 -7.84 20.70
N ALA A 8 5.19 -7.68 21.22
CA ALA A 8 4.05 -8.52 20.87
C ALA A 8 3.57 -8.23 19.43
N PRO A 9 2.83 -9.16 18.81
CA PRO A 9 2.48 -9.06 17.39
C PRO A 9 1.39 -8.02 17.07
N ASP A 10 0.99 -7.18 18.02
CA ASP A 10 0.02 -6.11 17.81
C ASP A 10 0.71 -4.75 17.90
N GLY A 11 0.62 -3.97 16.84
CA GLY A 11 1.28 -2.68 16.76
C GLY A 11 0.70 -1.78 15.68
N LYS A 12 1.00 -0.49 15.79
CA LYS A 12 0.61 0.55 14.84
C LYS A 12 1.80 1.46 14.58
N GLY A 13 1.94 1.87 13.33
CA GLY A 13 2.93 2.86 12.92
C GLY A 13 2.28 4.00 12.17
N GLN A 14 2.79 5.21 12.38
CA GLN A 14 2.42 6.38 11.61
C GLN A 14 3.66 7.21 11.31
N VAL A 15 3.76 7.69 10.09
CA VAL A 15 4.82 8.58 9.64
C VAL A 15 4.17 9.82 9.05
N SER A 16 4.58 10.99 9.51
CA SER A 16 4.20 12.28 8.91
C SER A 16 5.36 12.80 8.08
N VAL A 17 5.07 13.11 6.82
CA VAL A 17 6.05 13.55 5.83
C VAL A 17 5.75 14.98 5.43
N GLU A 18 6.77 15.81 5.39
CA GLU A 18 6.72 17.14 4.81
C GLU A 18 6.90 17.06 3.30
N TYR A 19 6.06 17.76 2.56
CA TYR A 19 6.09 17.82 1.10
C TYR A 19 6.35 19.24 0.63
N ASP A 20 7.03 19.38 -0.47
CA ASP A 20 7.17 20.65 -1.17
C ASP A 20 5.82 21.04 -1.81
N ASP A 21 5.31 22.21 -1.46
CA ASP A 21 3.99 22.68 -1.89
C ASP A 21 3.88 22.90 -3.41
N LYS A 22 5.01 23.17 -4.09
CA LYS A 22 5.02 23.45 -5.52
C LYS A 22 5.17 22.19 -6.35
N THR A 23 6.05 21.29 -5.93
CA THR A 23 6.39 20.07 -6.68
C THR A 23 5.63 18.83 -6.17
N GLY A 24 5.07 18.89 -4.97
CA GLY A 24 4.46 17.75 -4.30
C GLY A 24 5.45 16.62 -4.00
N LYS A 25 6.76 16.90 -4.00
CA LYS A 25 7.79 15.90 -3.66
C LYS A 25 7.98 15.81 -2.16
N PRO A 26 8.20 14.61 -1.61
CA PRO A 26 8.51 14.46 -0.19
C PRO A 26 9.88 15.09 0.10
N LEU A 27 9.98 15.80 1.21
CA LEU A 27 11.18 16.49 1.67
C LEU A 27 11.85 15.74 2.81
N ARG A 28 11.11 15.43 3.86
CA ARG A 28 11.61 14.74 5.04
C ARG A 28 10.50 14.17 5.90
N VAL A 29 10.84 13.29 6.81
CA VAL A 29 9.94 12.81 7.86
C VAL A 29 9.98 13.78 9.04
N VAL A 30 8.83 14.34 9.41
CA VAL A 30 8.71 15.29 10.52
C VAL A 30 8.35 14.60 11.84
N LYS A 31 7.57 13.52 11.77
CA LYS A 31 7.14 12.80 12.98
C LYS A 31 6.98 11.31 12.69
N VAL A 32 7.41 10.50 13.66
CA VAL A 32 7.24 9.05 13.67
C VAL A 32 6.51 8.65 14.95
N LEU A 33 5.41 7.93 14.81
CA LEU A 33 4.72 7.28 15.91
C LEU A 33 4.88 5.77 15.77
N MET A 34 5.29 5.11 16.82
CA MET A 34 5.19 3.66 16.99
C MET A 34 4.42 3.35 18.25
N SER A 35 3.33 2.62 18.11
CA SER A 35 2.61 2.02 19.25
C SER A 35 2.67 0.52 19.11
N ASN A 36 3.17 -0.15 20.15
CA ASN A 36 3.31 -1.60 20.16
C ASN A 36 2.97 -2.17 21.53
N ALA A 37 2.26 -3.29 21.52
CA ALA A 37 2.01 -4.05 22.73
C ALA A 37 3.31 -4.70 23.21
N ILE A 38 3.60 -4.60 24.50
CA ILE A 38 4.84 -5.07 25.11
C ILE A 38 4.56 -6.21 26.07
N ASP A 39 5.32 -7.27 25.91
CA ASP A 39 5.35 -8.38 26.84
C ASP A 39 6.45 -8.16 27.90
N TYR A 40 6.05 -7.54 28.99
CA TYR A 40 6.97 -7.24 30.08
C TYR A 40 7.52 -8.46 30.83
N ARG A 41 7.04 -9.67 30.55
CA ARG A 41 7.65 -10.91 31.06
C ARG A 41 9.04 -11.13 30.47
N HIS A 42 9.29 -10.63 29.25
CA HIS A 42 10.56 -10.78 28.55
C HIS A 42 11.56 -9.63 28.79
N VAL A 43 11.10 -8.46 29.23
CA VAL A 43 11.98 -7.30 29.40
C VAL A 43 11.99 -6.77 30.85
N GLY A 44 11.00 -7.16 31.66
CA GLY A 44 10.82 -6.66 33.04
C GLY A 44 9.99 -5.38 33.13
N LYS A 45 9.31 -5.22 34.25
CA LYS A 45 8.53 -4.00 34.52
C LYS A 45 9.47 -2.79 34.68
N GLY A 46 9.00 -1.61 34.28
CA GLY A 46 9.75 -0.35 34.38
C GLY A 46 10.81 -0.13 33.28
N LYS A 47 10.98 -1.06 32.37
CA LYS A 47 11.97 -0.99 31.29
C LYS A 47 11.47 -0.24 30.04
N ARG A 48 10.43 0.58 30.17
CA ARG A 48 9.82 1.33 29.06
C ARG A 48 10.84 2.14 28.25
N LYS A 49 11.74 2.85 28.91
CA LYS A 49 12.75 3.68 28.24
C LYS A 49 13.71 2.87 27.37
N GLU A 50 14.09 1.67 27.84
CA GLU A 50 14.95 0.77 27.07
C GLU A 50 14.23 0.27 25.81
N VAL A 51 12.97 -0.15 25.95
CA VAL A 51 12.12 -0.59 24.82
C VAL A 51 11.91 0.55 23.83
N GLU A 52 11.64 1.76 24.31
CA GLU A 52 11.47 2.96 23.47
C GLU A 52 12.74 3.28 22.68
N ALA A 53 13.91 3.18 23.29
CA ALA A 53 15.19 3.39 22.61
C ALA A 53 15.40 2.38 21.47
N VAL A 54 15.07 1.12 21.70
CA VAL A 54 15.13 0.08 20.67
C VAL A 54 14.11 0.36 19.56
N ALA A 55 12.86 0.69 19.92
CA ALA A 55 11.82 1.03 18.96
C ALA A 55 12.23 2.22 18.08
N LYS A 56 12.77 3.27 18.68
CA LYS A 56 13.29 4.44 17.99
C LYS A 56 14.39 4.07 17.00
N LYS A 57 15.36 3.28 17.46
CA LYS A 57 16.46 2.83 16.61
C LYS A 57 15.92 2.04 15.40
N MET A 58 15.02 1.08 15.62
CA MET A 58 14.43 0.29 14.54
C MET A 58 13.73 1.16 13.49
N CYS A 59 12.92 2.13 13.93
CA CYS A 59 12.24 3.04 13.03
C CYS A 59 13.24 3.90 12.22
N PHE A 60 14.28 4.40 12.89
CA PHE A 60 15.26 5.29 12.27
C PHE A 60 16.18 4.55 11.31
N ASP A 61 16.56 3.32 11.63
CA ASP A 61 17.33 2.46 10.71
C ASP A 61 16.56 2.20 9.39
N VAL A 62 15.23 2.09 9.46
CA VAL A 62 14.37 1.90 8.26
C VAL A 62 14.19 3.19 7.47
N LEU A 63 14.05 4.32 8.14
CA LEU A 63 13.77 5.61 7.50
C LEU A 63 15.03 6.27 6.90
N GLY A 64 16.22 5.92 7.40
CA GLY A 64 17.48 6.37 6.84
C GLY A 64 17.57 7.90 6.69
N ASP A 65 17.90 8.36 5.49
CA ASP A 65 18.12 9.78 5.16
C ASP A 65 16.84 10.63 5.18
N TRP A 66 15.66 10.01 5.33
CA TRP A 66 14.40 10.76 5.44
C TRP A 66 14.21 11.45 6.79
N ILE A 67 15.02 11.13 7.80
CA ILE A 67 14.96 11.71 9.13
C ILE A 67 16.11 12.68 9.39
N ASP A 68 15.86 13.65 10.27
CA ASP A 68 16.86 14.59 10.73
C ASP A 68 16.74 14.80 12.28
N ARG A 69 17.55 15.72 12.82
CA ARG A 69 17.55 16.05 14.25
C ARG A 69 16.24 16.66 14.74
N LYS A 70 15.39 17.13 13.85
CA LYS A 70 14.08 17.74 14.15
C LYS A 70 12.95 16.71 14.07
N THR A 71 13.22 15.50 13.60
CA THR A 71 12.20 14.45 13.53
C THR A 71 11.76 14.03 14.92
N GLU A 72 10.48 14.24 15.23
CA GLU A 72 9.87 13.83 16.48
C GLU A 72 9.58 12.33 16.48
N PHE A 73 9.91 11.66 17.58
CA PHE A 73 9.57 10.26 17.78
C PHE A 73 8.66 10.08 18.99
N LEU A 74 7.54 9.40 18.79
CA LEU A 74 6.58 9.05 19.85
C LEU A 74 6.46 7.54 19.96
N PHE A 75 6.58 7.04 21.19
CA PHE A 75 6.39 5.63 21.51
C PHE A 75 5.30 5.45 22.56
N ASN A 76 4.25 4.67 22.24
CA ASN A 76 3.12 4.42 23.13
C ASN A 76 2.70 5.68 23.91
N PRO A 77 2.28 6.77 23.24
CA PRO A 77 2.09 8.08 23.90
C PRO A 77 1.01 8.08 24.98
N THR A 78 0.09 7.13 24.94
CA THR A 78 -0.96 6.96 25.96
C THR A 78 -0.51 6.18 27.18
N GLY A 79 0.73 5.70 27.21
CA GLY A 79 1.29 4.94 28.33
C GLY A 79 1.69 3.51 27.95
N GLU A 80 1.70 2.62 28.92
CA GLU A 80 2.05 1.21 28.68
C GLU A 80 0.91 0.47 28.00
N TRP A 81 1.23 -0.22 26.91
CA TRP A 81 0.34 -1.16 26.25
C TRP A 81 0.87 -2.57 26.46
N GLN A 82 0.21 -3.32 27.34
CA GLN A 82 0.62 -4.68 27.70
C GLN A 82 0.12 -5.71 26.70
N ALA A 83 0.91 -6.72 26.42
CA ALA A 83 0.58 -7.79 25.48
C ALA A 83 -0.71 -8.54 25.82
N ILE A 84 -1.04 -8.66 27.10
CA ILE A 84 -2.28 -9.32 27.58
C ILE A 84 -3.56 -8.59 27.08
N HIS A 85 -3.44 -7.30 26.77
CA HIS A 85 -4.53 -6.47 26.24
C HIS A 85 -4.39 -6.22 24.74
N SER A 86 -3.93 -7.21 23.98
CA SER A 86 -3.66 -7.06 22.55
C SER A 86 -4.12 -8.28 21.74
N CYS A 87 -4.01 -8.19 20.42
CA CYS A 87 -4.32 -9.26 19.46
C CYS A 87 -5.75 -9.81 19.64
N SER A 88 -5.89 -11.13 19.64
CA SER A 88 -7.20 -11.80 19.72
C SER A 88 -7.99 -11.49 20.99
N ALA A 89 -7.32 -11.13 22.08
CA ALA A 89 -8.00 -10.76 23.33
C ALA A 89 -8.69 -9.40 23.26
N ALA A 90 -8.15 -8.46 22.47
CA ALA A 90 -8.61 -7.08 22.43
C ALA A 90 -9.23 -6.69 21.06
N ASP A 91 -8.85 -7.34 19.98
CA ASP A 91 -9.19 -6.93 18.59
C ASP A 91 -9.55 -8.15 17.73
N SER A 92 -10.46 -8.97 18.22
CA SER A 92 -11.09 -10.02 17.40
C SER A 92 -12.21 -9.41 16.57
N GLY A 93 -12.31 -9.75 15.31
CA GLY A 93 -13.34 -9.19 14.46
C GLY A 93 -13.33 -9.69 13.03
N VAL A 94 -14.16 -9.06 12.22
CA VAL A 94 -14.30 -9.36 10.79
C VAL A 94 -13.05 -8.89 10.05
N THR A 95 -12.55 -9.74 9.15
CA THR A 95 -11.41 -9.44 8.30
C THR A 95 -11.69 -8.36 7.25
N GLY A 96 -10.64 -7.78 6.66
CA GLY A 96 -10.76 -6.82 5.55
C GLY A 96 -10.94 -5.36 5.95
N ARG A 97 -10.79 -5.00 7.22
CA ARG A 97 -10.94 -3.62 7.72
C ARG A 97 -9.67 -2.77 7.64
N LYS A 98 -8.69 -3.15 6.84
CA LYS A 98 -7.40 -2.46 6.67
C LYS A 98 -7.21 -1.93 5.25
N LEU A 99 -8.29 -1.43 4.64
CA LEU A 99 -8.27 -0.95 3.25
C LEU A 99 -7.24 0.17 3.03
N VAL A 100 -7.19 1.15 3.92
CA VAL A 100 -6.24 2.27 3.81
C VAL A 100 -4.78 1.77 3.80
N VAL A 101 -4.45 0.79 4.64
CA VAL A 101 -3.11 0.19 4.65
C VAL A 101 -2.81 -0.57 3.35
N GLN A 102 -3.81 -1.21 2.76
CA GLN A 102 -3.68 -1.95 1.52
C GLN A 102 -3.60 -1.05 0.27
N PHE A 103 -4.05 0.21 0.38
CA PHE A 103 -4.12 1.17 -0.70
C PHE A 103 -3.35 2.46 -0.37
N TYR A 104 -2.04 2.33 -0.15
CA TYR A 104 -1.10 3.46 -0.02
C TYR A 104 -1.32 4.38 1.18
N GLY A 105 -1.93 3.91 2.27
CA GLY A 105 -2.04 4.67 3.50
C GLY A 105 -2.79 5.99 3.38
N GLY A 106 -3.71 6.11 2.42
CA GLY A 106 -4.44 7.35 2.17
C GLY A 106 -3.64 8.42 1.44
N PHE A 107 -2.64 8.02 0.64
CA PHE A 107 -1.93 8.94 -0.25
C PHE A 107 -2.92 9.78 -1.05
N PRO A 108 -2.72 11.13 -1.20
CA PRO A 108 -3.61 11.98 -1.94
C PRO A 108 -3.90 11.45 -3.34
N GLY A 109 -5.18 11.22 -3.64
CA GLY A 109 -5.63 10.64 -4.91
C GLY A 109 -5.67 9.13 -4.97
N ALA A 110 -5.18 8.40 -3.97
CA ALA A 110 -5.42 6.96 -3.86
C ALA A 110 -6.84 6.72 -3.37
N GLN A 111 -7.77 6.52 -4.29
CA GLN A 111 -9.18 6.27 -3.97
C GLN A 111 -9.37 4.84 -3.48
N LEU A 112 -10.26 4.68 -2.50
CA LEU A 112 -10.65 3.39 -1.95
C LEU A 112 -12.02 3.00 -2.50
N GLY A 113 -12.12 1.78 -3.03
CA GLY A 113 -13.41 1.15 -3.27
C GLY A 113 -14.06 0.67 -1.96
N GLY A 114 -15.35 0.36 -2.01
CA GLY A 114 -16.11 -0.11 -0.84
C GLY A 114 -15.87 -1.56 -0.44
N GLY A 115 -15.03 -2.31 -1.16
CA GLY A 115 -14.84 -3.74 -0.99
C GLY A 115 -13.52 -4.13 -0.35
N SER A 116 -13.52 -5.29 0.32
CA SER A 116 -12.29 -5.92 0.79
C SER A 116 -11.55 -6.58 -0.37
N VAL A 117 -10.23 -6.41 -0.45
CA VAL A 117 -9.40 -7.05 -1.49
C VAL A 117 -9.06 -8.49 -1.13
N MET A 118 -8.72 -8.75 0.13
CA MET A 118 -8.11 -10.02 0.53
C MET A 118 -9.07 -11.13 0.88
N ASN A 119 -10.35 -10.83 1.07
CA ASN A 119 -11.37 -11.79 1.54
C ASN A 119 -12.43 -12.09 0.49
N LYS A 120 -12.16 -11.75 -0.74
CA LYS A 120 -13.07 -12.01 -1.85
C LYS A 120 -12.43 -12.94 -2.86
N SER A 121 -13.25 -13.76 -3.47
CA SER A 121 -12.85 -14.58 -4.60
C SER A 121 -12.46 -13.71 -5.80
N PRO A 122 -11.57 -14.19 -6.67
CA PRO A 122 -10.95 -13.37 -7.73
C PRO A 122 -11.92 -12.86 -8.79
N GLU A 123 -13.09 -13.46 -8.95
CA GLU A 123 -14.14 -12.95 -9.83
C GLU A 123 -14.80 -11.66 -9.32
N LYS A 124 -14.61 -11.33 -8.04
CA LYS A 124 -15.04 -10.05 -7.49
C LYS A 124 -14.06 -8.96 -7.91
N VAL A 125 -14.56 -7.99 -8.66
CA VAL A 125 -13.75 -6.88 -9.17
C VAL A 125 -13.13 -6.02 -8.07
N ASP A 126 -13.70 -6.00 -6.86
CA ASP A 126 -13.05 -5.40 -5.69
C ASP A 126 -11.64 -5.95 -5.44
N CYS A 127 -11.41 -7.22 -5.78
CA CYS A 127 -10.11 -7.87 -5.68
C CYS A 127 -9.30 -7.70 -6.97
N SER A 128 -9.77 -8.30 -8.07
CA SER A 128 -9.02 -8.39 -9.32
C SER A 128 -8.77 -7.03 -9.96
N ALA A 129 -9.75 -6.13 -9.94
CA ALA A 129 -9.60 -4.81 -10.53
C ALA A 129 -8.72 -3.87 -9.70
N ALA A 130 -8.63 -4.06 -8.38
CA ALA A 130 -7.66 -3.35 -7.57
C ALA A 130 -6.22 -3.68 -8.01
N PHE A 131 -5.93 -4.95 -8.27
CA PHE A 131 -4.63 -5.37 -8.82
C PHE A 131 -4.42 -4.87 -10.26
N GLY A 132 -5.47 -4.93 -11.10
CA GLY A 132 -5.41 -4.43 -12.47
C GLY A 132 -5.11 -2.93 -12.54
N ALA A 133 -5.82 -2.12 -11.75
CA ALA A 133 -5.60 -0.68 -11.67
C ALA A 133 -4.18 -0.36 -11.16
N ARG A 134 -3.71 -1.07 -10.13
CA ARG A 134 -2.35 -0.96 -9.62
C ARG A 134 -1.32 -1.26 -10.69
N TYR A 135 -1.46 -2.38 -11.39
CA TYR A 135 -0.56 -2.79 -12.44
C TYR A 135 -0.44 -1.76 -13.55
N ALA A 136 -1.56 -1.24 -14.03
CA ALA A 136 -1.57 -0.24 -15.08
C ALA A 136 -0.96 1.09 -14.61
N ALA A 137 -1.34 1.59 -13.43
CA ALA A 137 -0.79 2.83 -12.86
C ALA A 137 0.73 2.74 -12.66
N LYS A 138 1.23 1.61 -12.12
CA LYS A 138 2.66 1.38 -11.93
C LYS A 138 3.42 1.37 -13.26
N ASN A 139 2.86 0.74 -14.30
CA ASN A 139 3.47 0.72 -15.63
C ASN A 139 3.50 2.11 -16.29
N ILE A 140 2.46 2.95 -16.11
CA ILE A 140 2.46 4.33 -16.61
C ILE A 140 3.60 5.14 -15.99
N VAL A 141 3.77 5.06 -14.67
CA VAL A 141 4.84 5.77 -13.96
C VAL A 141 6.20 5.22 -14.36
N ALA A 142 6.38 3.91 -14.41
CA ALA A 142 7.63 3.26 -14.83
C ALA A 142 7.99 3.57 -16.30
N ALA A 143 6.99 3.78 -17.17
CA ALA A 143 7.22 4.23 -18.54
C ALA A 143 7.65 5.71 -18.61
N GLY A 144 7.63 6.44 -17.52
CA GLY A 144 7.94 7.87 -17.46
C GLY A 144 6.88 8.73 -18.13
N LEU A 145 5.65 8.23 -18.23
CA LEU A 145 4.50 8.95 -18.81
C LEU A 145 3.86 9.91 -17.82
N ALA A 146 4.03 9.68 -16.53
CA ALA A 146 3.62 10.56 -15.44
C ALA A 146 4.51 10.32 -14.20
N GLU A 147 4.59 11.28 -13.27
CA GLU A 147 5.24 11.09 -11.97
C GLU A 147 4.30 10.40 -10.97
N LYS A 148 2.99 10.62 -11.14
CA LYS A 148 1.92 10.07 -10.30
C LYS A 148 0.80 9.57 -11.19
N CYS A 149 0.14 8.49 -10.80
CA CYS A 149 -1.01 7.97 -11.56
C CYS A 149 -1.99 7.27 -10.63
N SER A 150 -3.26 7.63 -10.78
CA SER A 150 -4.39 6.92 -10.19
C SER A 150 -5.30 6.43 -11.32
N ILE A 151 -5.76 5.19 -11.20
CA ILE A 151 -6.71 4.60 -12.16
C ILE A 151 -7.94 4.12 -11.41
N GLN A 152 -9.10 4.54 -11.90
CA GLN A 152 -10.40 4.07 -11.42
C GLN A 152 -11.06 3.21 -12.50
N LEU A 153 -11.52 2.03 -12.10
CA LEU A 153 -12.27 1.11 -12.94
C LEU A 153 -13.69 0.97 -12.39
N SER A 154 -14.69 1.12 -13.25
CA SER A 154 -16.09 0.92 -12.90
C SER A 154 -16.65 -0.27 -13.63
N TYR A 155 -17.49 -1.08 -12.98
CA TYR A 155 -18.08 -2.28 -13.56
C TYR A 155 -19.59 -2.30 -13.36
N ALA A 156 -20.27 -2.88 -14.33
CA ALA A 156 -21.69 -3.24 -14.22
C ALA A 156 -21.82 -4.76 -14.09
N ILE A 157 -22.70 -5.21 -13.18
CA ILE A 157 -22.95 -6.65 -13.01
C ILE A 157 -23.42 -7.26 -14.33
N GLY A 158 -22.83 -8.39 -14.72
CA GLY A 158 -23.14 -9.08 -15.97
C GLY A 158 -22.40 -8.56 -17.21
N VAL A 159 -21.58 -7.51 -17.07
CA VAL A 159 -20.76 -6.96 -18.16
C VAL A 159 -19.28 -7.18 -17.86
N ALA A 160 -18.60 -7.95 -18.72
CA ALA A 160 -17.21 -8.33 -18.48
C ALA A 160 -16.22 -7.17 -18.60
N ARG A 161 -16.44 -6.24 -19.54
CA ARG A 161 -15.56 -5.08 -19.72
C ARG A 161 -15.92 -3.99 -18.72
N PRO A 162 -14.92 -3.20 -18.24
CA PRO A 162 -15.21 -2.01 -17.43
C PRO A 162 -16.22 -1.11 -18.12
N PHE A 163 -17.17 -0.60 -17.36
CA PHE A 163 -18.13 0.41 -17.81
C PHE A 163 -17.43 1.75 -18.08
N SER A 164 -16.43 2.08 -17.27
CA SER A 164 -15.53 3.21 -17.47
C SER A 164 -14.14 2.94 -16.92
N ILE A 165 -13.15 3.58 -17.54
CA ILE A 165 -11.76 3.66 -17.10
C ILE A 165 -11.45 5.14 -16.97
N TYR A 166 -11.00 5.58 -15.79
CA TYR A 166 -10.60 6.95 -15.56
C TYR A 166 -9.15 6.98 -15.09
N VAL A 167 -8.34 7.80 -15.74
CA VAL A 167 -6.92 8.02 -15.42
C VAL A 167 -6.75 9.43 -14.89
N ASN A 168 -6.03 9.58 -13.79
CA ASN A 168 -5.65 10.88 -13.25
C ASN A 168 -4.14 10.88 -12.95
N THR A 169 -3.42 11.73 -13.62
CA THR A 169 -1.96 11.92 -13.45
C THR A 169 -1.63 13.10 -12.55
N PHE A 170 -2.64 13.74 -11.95
CA PHE A 170 -2.46 14.91 -11.08
C PHE A 170 -1.66 16.04 -11.73
N GLY A 171 -1.84 16.22 -13.04
CA GLY A 171 -1.12 17.23 -13.82
C GLY A 171 0.35 16.89 -14.14
N THR A 172 0.83 15.70 -13.76
CA THR A 172 2.22 15.27 -14.03
C THR A 172 2.38 14.47 -15.33
N GLY A 173 1.28 14.26 -16.06
CA GLY A 173 1.28 13.47 -17.29
C GLY A 173 1.99 14.17 -18.45
N LYS A 174 2.82 13.42 -19.19
CA LYS A 174 3.40 13.87 -20.46
C LYS A 174 2.38 13.92 -21.61
N LEU A 175 1.29 13.19 -21.44
CA LEU A 175 0.12 13.20 -22.31
C LEU A 175 -1.10 13.58 -21.46
N SER A 176 -2.18 14.03 -22.14
CA SER A 176 -3.45 14.26 -21.44
C SER A 176 -3.98 12.95 -20.84
N ASP A 177 -4.65 13.03 -19.69
CA ASP A 177 -5.24 11.89 -19.01
C ASP A 177 -6.16 11.10 -19.96
N ARG A 178 -6.95 11.80 -20.79
CA ARG A 178 -7.80 11.19 -21.81
C ARG A 178 -7.00 10.38 -22.86
N LYS A 179 -5.80 10.84 -23.22
CA LYS A 179 -4.94 10.08 -24.14
C LYS A 179 -4.38 8.84 -23.47
N LEU A 180 -4.02 8.95 -22.19
CA LEU A 180 -3.57 7.82 -21.38
C LEU A 180 -4.68 6.80 -21.18
N GLU A 181 -5.94 7.20 -20.98
CA GLU A 181 -7.09 6.29 -20.92
C GLU A 181 -7.21 5.43 -22.20
N GLN A 182 -7.05 6.05 -23.36
CA GLN A 182 -7.09 5.34 -24.66
C GLN A 182 -5.95 4.32 -24.79
N ILE A 183 -4.76 4.67 -24.31
CA ILE A 183 -3.58 3.78 -24.33
C ILE A 183 -3.79 2.63 -23.34
N VAL A 184 -4.21 2.93 -22.12
CA VAL A 184 -4.50 1.95 -21.06
C VAL A 184 -5.54 0.93 -21.51
N THR A 185 -6.61 1.39 -22.15
CA THR A 185 -7.67 0.52 -22.68
C THR A 185 -7.16 -0.45 -23.75
N LYS A 186 -6.10 -0.09 -24.48
CA LYS A 186 -5.51 -0.94 -25.53
C LYS A 186 -4.50 -1.95 -24.98
N VAL A 187 -3.76 -1.55 -23.95
CA VAL A 187 -2.62 -2.33 -23.41
C VAL A 187 -3.04 -3.34 -22.36
N PHE A 188 -4.07 -3.02 -21.57
CA PHE A 188 -4.46 -3.83 -20.41
C PHE A 188 -5.85 -4.47 -20.61
N ASP A 189 -5.92 -5.76 -20.32
CA ASP A 189 -7.20 -6.46 -20.25
C ASP A 189 -7.75 -6.37 -18.81
N PHE A 190 -8.75 -5.52 -18.63
CA PHE A 190 -9.45 -5.34 -17.37
C PHE A 190 -10.71 -6.19 -17.22
N THR A 191 -10.91 -7.19 -18.09
CA THR A 191 -11.96 -8.18 -17.84
C THR A 191 -11.63 -9.03 -16.63
N PRO A 192 -12.60 -9.44 -15.80
CA PRO A 192 -12.32 -10.31 -14.65
C PRO A 192 -11.51 -11.54 -15.02
N ALA A 193 -11.88 -12.22 -16.13
CA ALA A 193 -11.16 -13.40 -16.60
C ALA A 193 -9.72 -13.06 -17.00
N GLY A 194 -9.50 -11.98 -17.74
CA GLY A 194 -8.16 -11.52 -18.15
C GLY A 194 -7.26 -11.23 -16.94
N MET A 195 -7.77 -10.51 -15.95
CA MET A 195 -7.01 -10.21 -14.72
C MET A 195 -6.73 -11.46 -13.89
N ILE A 196 -7.71 -12.37 -13.76
CA ILE A 196 -7.53 -13.65 -13.05
C ILE A 196 -6.40 -14.46 -13.67
N MET A 197 -6.40 -14.59 -14.99
CA MET A 197 -5.35 -15.33 -15.71
C MET A 197 -4.01 -14.63 -15.62
N GLN A 198 -3.95 -13.34 -15.88
CA GLN A 198 -2.72 -12.55 -15.90
C GLN A 198 -1.99 -12.55 -14.56
N PHE A 199 -2.74 -12.49 -13.47
CA PHE A 199 -2.17 -12.40 -12.12
C PHE A 199 -2.18 -13.73 -11.37
N ASN A 200 -2.59 -14.82 -12.03
CA ASN A 200 -2.71 -16.16 -11.43
C ASN A 200 -3.55 -16.16 -10.14
N LEU A 201 -4.69 -15.49 -10.17
CA LEU A 201 -5.50 -15.27 -8.98
C LEU A 201 -6.28 -16.51 -8.49
N LEU A 202 -6.20 -17.63 -9.20
CA LEU A 202 -6.75 -18.92 -8.75
C LEU A 202 -5.78 -19.70 -7.86
N ASP A 203 -4.52 -19.30 -7.79
CA ASP A 203 -3.53 -19.91 -6.91
C ASP A 203 -3.68 -19.39 -5.48
N GLY A 204 -4.16 -20.24 -4.58
CA GLY A 204 -4.31 -19.91 -3.16
C GLY A 204 -3.03 -19.45 -2.45
N ASN A 205 -1.84 -19.81 -3.00
CA ASN A 205 -0.57 -19.37 -2.44
C ASN A 205 -0.33 -17.86 -2.62
N VAL A 206 -0.95 -17.24 -3.62
CA VAL A 206 -0.93 -15.77 -3.80
C VAL A 206 -1.54 -15.12 -2.56
N TYR A 207 -2.72 -15.55 -2.15
CA TYR A 207 -3.46 -14.96 -1.03
C TYR A 207 -2.84 -15.25 0.33
N ARG A 208 -2.24 -16.43 0.51
CA ARG A 208 -1.57 -16.82 1.76
C ARG A 208 -0.41 -15.90 2.13
N LYS A 209 0.27 -15.34 1.14
CA LYS A 209 1.43 -14.47 1.32
C LYS A 209 1.08 -12.98 1.34
N LEU A 210 -0.07 -12.62 0.77
CA LEU A 210 -0.48 -11.24 0.55
C LEU A 210 -0.49 -10.36 1.81
N PRO A 211 -1.03 -10.80 2.96
CA PRO A 211 -1.10 -9.97 4.16
C PRO A 211 0.25 -9.50 4.69
N LYS A 212 1.32 -10.23 4.36
CA LYS A 212 2.69 -9.91 4.81
C LYS A 212 3.50 -9.11 3.79
N THR A 213 3.07 -9.09 2.52
CA THR A 213 3.96 -8.70 1.43
C THR A 213 3.23 -8.00 0.27
N PHE A 214 2.16 -7.25 0.58
CA PHE A 214 1.22 -6.71 -0.42
C PHE A 214 1.88 -5.90 -1.54
N PHE A 215 2.93 -5.14 -1.24
CA PHE A 215 3.62 -4.26 -2.19
C PHE A 215 4.98 -4.79 -2.65
N MET A 216 5.20 -6.08 -2.66
CA MET A 216 6.49 -6.64 -3.10
C MET A 216 6.50 -6.92 -4.60
N ASP A 217 7.61 -6.58 -5.26
CA ASP A 217 7.84 -6.73 -6.71
C ASP A 217 7.69 -8.17 -7.25
N LYS A 218 7.58 -9.15 -6.36
CA LYS A 218 7.37 -10.57 -6.73
C LYS A 218 5.98 -10.88 -7.28
N TYR A 219 5.01 -10.01 -7.07
CA TYR A 219 3.66 -10.25 -7.59
C TYR A 219 3.53 -9.81 -9.03
N ALA A 220 2.64 -10.49 -9.78
CA ALA A 220 2.43 -10.20 -11.20
C ALA A 220 1.92 -8.77 -11.43
N TRP A 221 1.10 -8.23 -10.54
CA TRP A 221 0.60 -6.86 -10.63
C TRP A 221 1.62 -5.77 -10.22
N GLU A 222 2.76 -6.16 -9.68
CA GLU A 222 3.86 -5.24 -9.38
C GLU A 222 4.89 -5.15 -10.51
N LYS A 223 4.79 -5.99 -11.54
CA LYS A 223 5.69 -5.96 -12.70
C LYS A 223 5.49 -4.71 -13.54
N THR A 224 6.57 -4.28 -14.20
CA THR A 224 6.60 -3.14 -15.11
C THR A 224 6.92 -3.56 -16.55
N ASP A 225 6.41 -4.71 -16.94
CA ASP A 225 6.68 -5.36 -18.22
C ASP A 225 5.94 -4.74 -19.42
N LYS A 226 5.01 -3.80 -19.17
CA LYS A 226 4.29 -3.05 -20.20
C LYS A 226 4.94 -1.73 -20.61
N VAL A 227 6.08 -1.37 -20.02
CA VAL A 227 6.77 -0.10 -20.27
C VAL A 227 7.07 0.13 -21.76
N LYS A 228 7.62 -0.89 -22.44
CA LYS A 228 7.98 -0.78 -23.86
C LYS A 228 6.76 -0.52 -24.74
N GLU A 229 5.68 -1.26 -24.52
CA GLU A 229 4.42 -1.13 -25.25
C GLU A 229 3.76 0.24 -25.03
N LEU A 230 3.75 0.70 -23.77
CA LEU A 230 3.23 2.03 -23.42
C LEU A 230 4.01 3.16 -24.08
N ARG A 231 5.34 3.12 -24.07
CA ARG A 231 6.20 4.13 -24.75
C ARG A 231 5.96 4.15 -26.26
N GLN A 232 5.86 2.98 -26.88
CA GLN A 232 5.58 2.87 -28.31
C GLN A 232 4.25 3.52 -28.70
N LEU A 233 3.18 3.24 -27.93
CA LEU A 233 1.86 3.84 -28.16
C LEU A 233 1.79 5.33 -27.83
N ALA A 234 2.58 5.76 -26.86
CA ALA A 234 2.76 7.17 -26.49
C ALA A 234 3.64 7.95 -27.47
N LYS A 235 4.39 7.26 -28.33
CA LYS A 235 5.37 7.82 -29.26
C LYS A 235 6.50 8.60 -28.57
N ILE A 236 7.01 8.06 -27.46
CA ILE A 236 8.14 8.61 -26.70
C ILE A 236 9.21 7.54 -26.42
#